data_52b25ff03d04469f8bc4242a87a891d5
#
_entry.id   52b25ff03d04469f8bc4242a87a891d5
#
_cell.length_a   1.000
_cell.length_b   1.000
_cell.length_c   1.000
_cell.angle_alpha   90.00
_cell.angle_beta   90.00
_cell.angle_gamma   90.00
#
_symmetry.space_group_name_H-M   'P 1'
#
loop_
_entity.id
_entity.type
_entity.pdbx_description
1 polymer ?
#
loop_
_entity_poly.entity_id
_entity_poly.type
_entity_poly.pdbx_seq_one_letter_code
_entity_poly.pdbx_strand_id
1 'polypeptide(L)'
;MFPGQNKWAVLSWLILLALASPLVAAEDRALNLRTNDVVAFVGGTDVATARLTGHFETLLAVKFPGARFRNLGWEGDTVFAQPRDVGFPPLADQIKRVGATVIFLQFGRAEALEGRKSAADFSTAYDRLIAGCLNQTPRLVLVTPAPFEKGEAPLPDLSLHNPALAAHAQVIRDIARRRDLPLVDLFSELGGAAHQEPRLTDNGLELTSRGHAHVAATFARQLGFGDVAARAGDVSASGAWSNSDLENLRTLALEKNRLWFNYWRPQNWAFLGGDRISQPSSRDHRDPKVRWFPAEMERYVPLIQVQEVEMERAAAAIRGGGK
;
A
#
# COMPACT_ATOMS: atom_id res chain seq x y z
N MET A 1 28.53 80.63 -31.36
CA MET A 1 27.13 81.04 -31.54
C MET A 1 26.29 79.73 -31.48
N PHE A 2 25.64 79.59 -30.36
CA PHE A 2 24.49 78.70 -30.12
C PHE A 2 24.55 77.22 -30.03
N PRO A 3 23.53 76.75 -29.36
CA PRO A 3 23.68 76.11 -28.04
C PRO A 3 23.23 74.67 -28.07
N GLY A 4 23.48 74.08 -26.91
CA GLY A 4 23.23 72.74 -26.58
C GLY A 4 21.79 72.24 -26.65
N GLN A 5 21.69 70.96 -26.80
CA GLN A 5 20.46 70.20 -26.45
C GLN A 5 20.81 69.08 -25.53
N ASN A 6 20.27 69.22 -24.33
CA ASN A 6 20.23 68.18 -23.31
C ASN A 6 19.36 67.01 -23.79
N LYS A 7 19.94 65.83 -23.89
CA LYS A 7 19.18 64.59 -24.09
C LYS A 7 19.00 63.97 -22.70
N TRP A 8 17.78 64.00 -22.22
CA TRP A 8 17.33 63.27 -21.04
C TRP A 8 17.39 61.80 -21.32
N ALA A 9 18.27 61.04 -20.66
CA ALA A 9 18.27 59.62 -20.64
C ALA A 9 17.22 59.17 -19.61
N VAL A 10 16.08 58.72 -20.07
CA VAL A 10 15.08 58.05 -19.24
C VAL A 10 15.58 56.63 -18.97
N LEU A 11 16.07 56.41 -17.77
CA LEU A 11 16.47 55.09 -17.27
C LEU A 11 15.17 54.36 -16.87
N SER A 12 14.70 53.48 -17.77
CA SER A 12 13.58 52.59 -17.46
C SER A 12 14.08 51.47 -16.58
N TRP A 13 13.75 51.57 -15.31
CA TRP A 13 13.91 50.47 -14.36
C TRP A 13 12.83 49.43 -14.63
N LEU A 14 13.15 48.34 -15.34
CA LEU A 14 12.36 47.14 -15.41
C LEU A 14 12.49 46.42 -14.05
N ILE A 15 11.50 46.65 -13.20
CA ILE A 15 11.33 45.83 -11.99
C ILE A 15 10.87 44.45 -12.46
N LEU A 16 11.80 43.49 -12.52
CA LEU A 16 11.48 42.07 -12.62
C LEU A 16 10.86 41.65 -11.28
N LEU A 17 9.54 41.67 -11.19
CA LEU A 17 8.83 40.94 -10.13
C LEU A 17 9.03 39.45 -10.41
N ALA A 18 10.05 38.87 -9.81
CA ALA A 18 10.13 37.43 -9.66
C ALA A 18 8.92 37.00 -8.81
N LEU A 19 7.89 36.48 -9.46
CA LEU A 19 6.84 35.68 -8.81
C LEU A 19 7.53 34.45 -8.24
N ALA A 20 8.12 34.59 -7.06
CA ALA A 20 8.41 33.48 -6.20
C ALA A 20 7.05 32.90 -5.83
N SER A 21 6.57 31.93 -6.61
CA SER A 21 5.54 31.01 -6.17
C SER A 21 6.04 30.49 -4.82
N PRO A 22 5.29 30.64 -3.73
CA PRO A 22 5.67 29.95 -2.52
C PRO A 22 5.66 28.46 -2.89
N LEU A 23 6.86 27.82 -2.86
CA LEU A 23 6.92 26.39 -2.61
C LEU A 23 6.23 26.24 -1.25
N VAL A 24 4.92 26.04 -1.29
CA VAL A 24 4.21 25.45 -0.17
C VAL A 24 4.86 24.08 -0.06
N ALA A 25 5.86 23.99 0.82
CA ALA A 25 6.31 22.73 1.33
C ALA A 25 5.01 21.99 1.63
N ALA A 26 4.85 20.79 1.04
CA ALA A 26 3.79 19.89 1.43
C ALA A 26 4.01 19.69 2.93
N GLU A 27 3.32 20.50 3.73
CA GLU A 27 3.26 20.28 5.18
C GLU A 27 2.88 18.83 5.32
N ASP A 28 3.77 18.08 5.92
CA ASP A 28 3.61 16.71 6.34
C ASP A 28 2.17 16.47 6.75
N ARG A 29 1.37 15.93 5.84
CA ARG A 29 0.04 15.44 6.18
C ARG A 29 0.25 14.14 6.90
N ALA A 30 0.75 14.25 8.13
CA ALA A 30 0.97 13.13 9.01
C ALA A 30 -0.28 12.26 9.00
N LEU A 31 -0.11 10.99 8.67
CA LEU A 31 -1.19 10.03 8.76
C LEU A 31 -1.69 10.00 10.21
N ASN A 32 -2.93 10.41 10.42
CA ASN A 32 -3.55 10.38 11.74
C ASN A 32 -4.59 9.26 11.79
N LEU A 33 -4.15 8.08 12.25
CA LEU A 33 -5.07 6.99 12.55
C LEU A 33 -5.60 7.13 13.98
N ARG A 34 -6.87 6.79 14.14
CA ARG A 34 -7.58 6.82 15.42
C ARG A 34 -7.62 5.42 16.02
N THR A 35 -7.77 5.34 17.32
CA THR A 35 -8.15 4.09 17.99
C THR A 35 -9.42 3.52 17.35
N ASN A 36 -9.43 2.24 17.05
CA ASN A 36 -10.49 1.51 16.33
C ASN A 36 -10.58 1.80 14.80
N ASP A 37 -9.67 2.57 14.20
CA ASP A 37 -9.59 2.59 12.75
C ASP A 37 -9.32 1.19 12.19
N VAL A 38 -9.97 0.89 11.08
CA VAL A 38 -9.70 -0.29 10.28
C VAL A 38 -9.02 0.16 8.99
N VAL A 39 -7.74 -0.17 8.87
CA VAL A 39 -6.90 0.17 7.74
C VAL A 39 -6.92 -0.97 6.74
N ALA A 40 -7.44 -0.75 5.55
CA ALA A 40 -7.40 -1.70 4.45
C ALA A 40 -6.24 -1.38 3.50
N PHE A 41 -5.44 -2.39 3.15
CA PHE A 41 -4.45 -2.31 2.08
C PHE A 41 -5.06 -2.92 0.82
N VAL A 42 -5.17 -2.13 -0.23
CA VAL A 42 -5.82 -2.51 -1.50
C VAL A 42 -4.84 -2.32 -2.65
N GLY A 43 -4.68 -3.34 -3.47
CA GLY A 43 -3.76 -3.30 -4.60
C GLY A 43 -3.53 -4.67 -5.22
N GLY A 44 -2.62 -4.72 -6.18
CA GLY A 44 -2.20 -5.94 -6.85
C GLY A 44 -1.18 -6.75 -6.04
N THR A 45 -0.27 -7.42 -6.74
CA THR A 45 0.71 -8.39 -6.19
C THR A 45 1.55 -7.80 -5.07
N ASP A 46 2.05 -6.56 -5.18
CA ASP A 46 2.89 -5.95 -4.14
C ASP A 46 2.17 -5.87 -2.78
N VAL A 47 0.90 -5.48 -2.82
CA VAL A 47 0.07 -5.40 -1.62
C VAL A 47 -0.27 -6.81 -1.11
N ALA A 48 -0.63 -7.72 -2.01
CA ALA A 48 -0.95 -9.10 -1.65
C ALA A 48 0.21 -9.81 -0.96
N THR A 49 1.45 -9.62 -1.44
CA THR A 49 2.66 -10.26 -0.89
C THR A 49 3.15 -9.60 0.40
N ALA A 50 2.87 -8.31 0.63
CA ALA A 50 3.24 -7.62 1.85
C ALA A 50 2.73 -8.29 3.14
N ARG A 51 1.61 -9.03 3.06
CA ARG A 51 1.08 -9.84 4.19
C ARG A 51 2.05 -10.93 4.65
N LEU A 52 2.90 -11.43 3.75
CA LEU A 52 3.86 -12.51 4.01
C LEU A 52 5.09 -12.03 4.80
N THR A 53 5.27 -10.73 4.90
CA THR A 53 6.44 -10.13 5.55
C THR A 53 6.09 -9.25 6.75
N GLY A 54 4.91 -8.64 6.77
CA GLY A 54 4.34 -7.93 7.92
C GLY A 54 5.02 -6.63 8.34
N HIS A 55 6.09 -6.19 7.66
CA HIS A 55 6.93 -5.07 8.11
C HIS A 55 6.15 -3.76 8.27
N PHE A 56 5.41 -3.34 7.24
CA PHE A 56 4.68 -2.08 7.28
C PHE A 56 3.58 -2.09 8.34
N GLU A 57 2.83 -3.17 8.44
CA GLU A 57 1.80 -3.33 9.47
C GLU A 57 2.38 -3.24 10.89
N THR A 58 3.54 -3.85 11.11
CA THR A 58 4.24 -3.80 12.42
C THR A 58 4.58 -2.38 12.81
N LEU A 59 5.16 -1.59 11.89
CA LEU A 59 5.49 -0.19 12.15
C LEU A 59 4.24 0.65 12.44
N LEU A 60 3.15 0.41 11.69
CA LEU A 60 1.86 1.07 11.95
C LEU A 60 1.28 0.69 13.32
N ALA A 61 1.35 -0.57 13.73
CA ALA A 61 0.84 -1.03 15.02
C ALA A 61 1.58 -0.36 16.19
N VAL A 62 2.89 -0.14 16.06
CA VAL A 62 3.66 0.62 17.06
C VAL A 62 3.23 2.08 17.09
N LYS A 63 3.07 2.73 15.95
CA LYS A 63 2.72 4.15 15.87
C LYS A 63 1.28 4.43 16.30
N PHE A 64 0.34 3.58 15.90
CA PHE A 64 -1.09 3.82 16.03
C PHE A 64 -1.78 2.71 16.85
N PRO A 65 -1.81 2.84 18.19
CA PRO A 65 -2.43 1.84 19.06
C PRO A 65 -3.94 1.71 18.79
N GLY A 66 -4.43 0.47 18.84
CA GLY A 66 -5.84 0.16 18.64
C GLY A 66 -6.34 0.23 17.20
N ALA A 67 -5.48 0.57 16.22
CA ALA A 67 -5.82 0.42 14.82
C ALA A 67 -5.73 -1.06 14.39
N ARG A 68 -6.62 -1.48 13.50
CA ARG A 68 -6.64 -2.84 12.94
C ARG A 68 -6.27 -2.80 11.48
N PHE A 69 -5.62 -3.86 10.98
CA PHE A 69 -5.08 -3.90 9.64
C PHE A 69 -5.67 -5.09 8.86
N ARG A 70 -6.12 -4.82 7.62
CA ARG A 70 -6.75 -5.80 6.73
C ARG A 70 -6.10 -5.73 5.36
N ASN A 71 -5.28 -6.72 5.04
CA ASN A 71 -4.74 -6.83 3.69
C ASN A 71 -5.83 -7.42 2.78
N LEU A 72 -6.25 -6.65 1.79
CA LEU A 72 -7.20 -7.00 0.73
C LEU A 72 -6.52 -7.03 -0.64
N GLY A 73 -5.19 -7.07 -0.68
CA GLY A 73 -4.44 -7.20 -1.91
C GLY A 73 -4.76 -8.52 -2.62
N TRP A 74 -4.89 -8.45 -3.94
CA TRP A 74 -5.18 -9.62 -4.77
C TRP A 74 -4.24 -9.65 -5.97
N GLU A 75 -3.51 -10.75 -6.13
CA GLU A 75 -2.59 -10.95 -7.23
C GLU A 75 -3.35 -10.85 -8.56
N GLY A 76 -2.82 -10.06 -9.49
CA GLY A 76 -3.45 -9.81 -10.78
C GLY A 76 -4.50 -8.71 -10.80
N ASP A 77 -4.87 -8.11 -9.65
CA ASP A 77 -5.70 -6.90 -9.66
C ASP A 77 -4.96 -5.74 -10.33
N THR A 78 -5.70 -5.03 -11.18
CA THR A 78 -5.28 -3.79 -11.83
C THR A 78 -6.33 -2.71 -11.61
N VAL A 79 -6.03 -1.46 -11.96
CA VAL A 79 -7.04 -0.39 -11.95
C VAL A 79 -8.18 -0.64 -12.95
N PHE A 80 -7.94 -1.48 -13.98
CA PHE A 80 -8.90 -1.79 -15.03
C PHE A 80 -9.86 -2.90 -14.65
N ALA A 81 -9.37 -3.89 -13.91
CA ALA A 81 -10.14 -5.07 -13.54
C ALA A 81 -9.67 -5.67 -12.21
N GLN A 82 -10.63 -6.09 -11.41
CA GLN A 82 -10.41 -6.83 -10.17
C GLN A 82 -11.20 -8.16 -10.27
N PRO A 83 -10.65 -9.16 -11.00
CA PRO A 83 -11.33 -10.44 -11.20
C PRO A 83 -11.48 -11.20 -9.89
N ARG A 84 -12.59 -11.90 -9.75
CA ARG A 84 -12.88 -12.72 -8.56
C ARG A 84 -13.41 -14.08 -8.99
N ASP A 85 -13.18 -15.05 -8.13
CA ASP A 85 -13.80 -16.38 -8.29
C ASP A 85 -15.33 -16.27 -8.30
N VAL A 86 -15.97 -17.27 -8.90
CA VAL A 86 -17.44 -17.32 -9.00
C VAL A 86 -18.08 -17.13 -7.62
N GLY A 87 -18.96 -16.15 -7.52
CA GLY A 87 -19.67 -15.82 -6.29
C GLY A 87 -18.81 -15.14 -5.21
N PHE A 88 -17.52 -14.89 -5.45
CA PHE A 88 -16.70 -14.14 -4.49
C PHE A 88 -17.11 -12.66 -4.53
N PRO A 89 -17.27 -12.01 -3.35
CA PRO A 89 -17.68 -10.61 -3.30
C PRO A 89 -16.72 -9.67 -4.03
N PRO A 90 -17.22 -8.66 -4.75
CA PRO A 90 -16.39 -7.66 -5.39
C PRO A 90 -15.63 -6.80 -4.35
N LEU A 91 -14.58 -6.09 -4.79
CA LEU A 91 -13.71 -5.30 -3.92
C LEU A 91 -14.49 -4.32 -3.03
N ALA A 92 -15.50 -3.62 -3.58
CA ALA A 92 -16.31 -2.68 -2.80
C ALA A 92 -17.03 -3.35 -1.62
N ASP A 93 -17.57 -4.54 -1.84
CA ASP A 93 -18.23 -5.31 -0.78
C ASP A 93 -17.22 -5.84 0.26
N GLN A 94 -16.00 -6.18 -0.17
CA GLN A 94 -14.92 -6.56 0.73
C GLN A 94 -14.53 -5.38 1.65
N ILE A 95 -14.33 -4.19 1.08
CA ILE A 95 -14.02 -2.97 1.83
C ILE A 95 -15.12 -2.68 2.87
N LYS A 96 -16.38 -2.78 2.45
CA LYS A 96 -17.53 -2.61 3.33
C LYS A 96 -17.58 -3.67 4.44
N ARG A 97 -17.36 -4.94 4.08
CA ARG A 97 -17.42 -6.07 5.03
C ARG A 97 -16.38 -5.96 6.14
N VAL A 98 -15.18 -5.48 5.84
CA VAL A 98 -14.15 -5.28 6.87
C VAL A 98 -14.36 -4.00 7.68
N GLY A 99 -15.28 -3.14 7.28
CA GLY A 99 -15.54 -1.86 7.93
C GLY A 99 -14.37 -0.90 7.80
N ALA A 100 -13.71 -0.88 6.64
CA ALA A 100 -12.53 -0.04 6.41
C ALA A 100 -12.85 1.44 6.64
N THR A 101 -12.07 2.11 7.49
CA THR A 101 -12.15 3.54 7.76
C THR A 101 -11.03 4.33 7.09
N VAL A 102 -9.96 3.62 6.69
CA VAL A 102 -8.84 4.16 5.92
C VAL A 102 -8.42 3.13 4.89
N ILE A 103 -8.14 3.56 3.67
CA ILE A 103 -7.67 2.67 2.60
C ILE A 103 -6.33 3.18 2.07
N PHE A 104 -5.31 2.31 2.05
CA PHE A 104 -4.11 2.50 1.25
C PHE A 104 -4.32 1.86 -0.10
N LEU A 105 -4.12 2.61 -1.18
CA LEU A 105 -4.41 2.18 -2.55
C LEU A 105 -3.14 2.22 -3.40
N GLN A 106 -2.67 1.05 -3.84
CA GLN A 106 -1.42 0.90 -4.60
C GLN A 106 -1.61 0.06 -5.85
N PHE A 107 -1.48 0.71 -7.02
CA PHE A 107 -1.57 0.10 -8.35
C PHE A 107 -0.52 0.71 -9.29
N GLY A 108 -0.35 0.14 -10.47
CA GLY A 108 0.45 0.71 -11.55
C GLY A 108 1.52 -0.22 -12.13
N ARG A 109 2.00 -1.24 -11.37
CA ARG A 109 3.06 -2.15 -11.85
C ARG A 109 2.56 -3.12 -12.89
N ALA A 110 1.47 -3.81 -12.63
CA ALA A 110 0.87 -4.75 -13.57
C ALA A 110 0.50 -4.04 -14.88
N GLU A 111 -0.07 -2.85 -14.75
CA GLU A 111 -0.47 -2.01 -15.90
C GLU A 111 0.74 -1.57 -16.73
N ALA A 112 1.86 -1.23 -16.08
CA ALA A 112 3.09 -0.86 -16.77
C ALA A 112 3.72 -2.04 -17.52
N LEU A 113 3.64 -3.26 -16.95
CA LEU A 113 4.11 -4.48 -17.61
C LEU A 113 3.25 -4.85 -18.81
N GLU A 114 1.93 -4.71 -18.69
CA GLU A 114 1.03 -5.00 -19.82
C GLU A 114 1.30 -4.09 -21.02
N GLY A 115 1.63 -2.82 -20.79
CA GLY A 115 1.99 -1.84 -21.83
C GLY A 115 0.89 -1.56 -22.86
N ARG A 116 -0.34 -2.05 -22.64
CA ARG A 116 -1.45 -2.01 -23.61
C ARG A 116 -2.28 -0.73 -23.53
N LYS A 117 -2.20 -0.02 -22.42
CA LYS A 117 -3.04 1.13 -22.12
C LYS A 117 -2.19 2.38 -21.92
N SER A 118 -2.72 3.50 -22.33
CA SER A 118 -2.07 4.80 -22.15
C SER A 118 -2.15 5.27 -20.68
N ALA A 119 -1.33 6.25 -20.33
CA ALA A 119 -1.42 6.94 -19.05
C ALA A 119 -2.79 7.62 -18.84
N ALA A 120 -3.45 8.07 -19.91
CA ALA A 120 -4.80 8.64 -19.86
C ALA A 120 -5.86 7.59 -19.53
N ASP A 121 -5.75 6.38 -20.13
CA ASP A 121 -6.63 5.25 -19.78
C ASP A 121 -6.44 4.85 -18.32
N PHE A 122 -5.17 4.77 -17.87
CA PHE A 122 -4.84 4.49 -16.47
C PHE A 122 -5.46 5.55 -15.55
N SER A 123 -5.30 6.83 -15.86
CA SER A 123 -5.88 7.93 -15.07
C SER A 123 -7.41 7.79 -14.93
N THR A 124 -8.08 7.53 -16.05
CA THR A 124 -9.53 7.37 -16.06
C THR A 124 -10.01 6.19 -15.22
N ALA A 125 -9.34 5.04 -15.36
CA ALA A 125 -9.67 3.84 -14.59
C ALA A 125 -9.38 4.02 -13.10
N TYR A 126 -8.23 4.64 -12.77
CA TYR A 126 -7.85 4.87 -11.38
C TYR A 126 -8.78 5.88 -10.69
N ASP A 127 -9.16 6.96 -11.35
CA ASP A 127 -10.16 7.91 -10.82
C ASP A 127 -11.52 7.23 -10.54
N ARG A 128 -11.93 6.27 -11.38
CA ARG A 128 -13.16 5.48 -11.15
C ARG A 128 -13.01 4.57 -9.93
N LEU A 129 -11.87 3.88 -9.79
CA LEU A 129 -11.58 3.03 -8.66
C LEU A 129 -11.56 3.83 -7.35
N ILE A 130 -10.88 4.98 -7.35
CA ILE A 130 -10.84 5.91 -6.21
C ILE A 130 -12.25 6.36 -5.83
N ALA A 131 -13.08 6.74 -6.79
CA ALA A 131 -14.47 7.12 -6.52
C ALA A 131 -15.25 5.99 -5.86
N GLY A 132 -15.05 4.74 -6.31
CA GLY A 132 -15.62 3.55 -5.66
C GLY A 132 -15.17 3.38 -4.21
N CYS A 133 -13.89 3.60 -3.92
CA CYS A 133 -13.34 3.55 -2.56
C CYS A 133 -13.89 4.69 -1.68
N LEU A 134 -13.96 5.91 -2.22
CA LEU A 134 -14.49 7.08 -1.50
C LEU A 134 -15.98 6.95 -1.12
N ASN A 135 -16.73 6.14 -1.85
CA ASN A 135 -18.10 5.78 -1.47
C ASN A 135 -18.17 4.90 -0.21
N GLN A 136 -17.06 4.24 0.16
CA GLN A 136 -16.99 3.40 1.36
C GLN A 136 -16.37 4.14 2.55
N THR A 137 -15.31 4.94 2.31
CA THR A 137 -14.66 5.79 3.31
C THR A 137 -14.03 7.02 2.66
N PRO A 138 -14.10 8.20 3.29
CA PRO A 138 -13.47 9.42 2.76
C PRO A 138 -11.95 9.45 2.96
N ARG A 139 -11.36 8.48 3.66
CA ARG A 139 -9.94 8.50 4.07
C ARG A 139 -9.13 7.53 3.21
N LEU A 140 -8.56 8.06 2.14
CA LEU A 140 -7.66 7.33 1.25
C LEU A 140 -6.23 7.86 1.37
N VAL A 141 -5.26 6.95 1.24
CA VAL A 141 -3.86 7.25 1.03
C VAL A 141 -3.46 6.62 -0.30
N LEU A 142 -3.03 7.42 -1.25
CA LEU A 142 -2.52 6.90 -2.52
C LEU A 142 -1.05 6.54 -2.39
N VAL A 143 -0.65 5.47 -3.07
CA VAL A 143 0.73 4.99 -3.03
C VAL A 143 1.20 4.79 -4.47
N THR A 144 2.31 5.42 -4.85
CA THR A 144 2.95 5.09 -6.12
C THR A 144 3.64 3.74 -6.03
N PRO A 145 3.73 2.98 -7.12
CA PRO A 145 4.40 1.68 -7.11
C PRO A 145 5.92 1.82 -6.92
N ALA A 146 6.56 0.79 -6.39
CA ALA A 146 8.02 0.68 -6.39
C ALA A 146 8.55 0.49 -7.82
N PRO A 147 9.75 1.03 -8.19
CA PRO A 147 10.34 0.82 -9.50
C PRO A 147 10.65 -0.65 -9.75
N PHE A 148 10.70 -1.02 -11.03
CA PHE A 148 11.25 -2.31 -11.45
C PHE A 148 12.76 -2.30 -11.39
N GLU A 149 13.34 -3.46 -11.19
CA GLU A 149 14.79 -3.66 -11.22
C GLU A 149 15.19 -4.56 -12.38
N LYS A 150 16.47 -4.54 -12.70
CA LYS A 150 17.06 -5.47 -13.63
C LYS A 150 17.22 -6.83 -12.94
N GLY A 151 16.58 -7.87 -13.48
CA GLY A 151 16.84 -9.24 -13.07
C GLY A 151 18.25 -9.70 -13.47
N GLU A 152 18.79 -10.71 -12.76
CA GLU A 152 20.02 -11.37 -13.19
C GLU A 152 19.74 -12.35 -14.34
N ALA A 153 20.70 -12.49 -15.26
CA ALA A 153 20.55 -13.44 -16.36
C ALA A 153 20.27 -14.85 -15.83
N PRO A 154 19.33 -15.62 -16.38
CA PRO A 154 18.60 -15.39 -17.65
C PRO A 154 17.29 -14.58 -17.52
N LEU A 155 17.04 -13.91 -16.40
CA LEU A 155 15.80 -13.15 -16.21
C LEU A 155 15.75 -11.90 -17.09
N PRO A 156 14.56 -11.46 -17.49
CA PRO A 156 14.41 -10.27 -18.29
C PRO A 156 14.79 -9.00 -17.49
N ASP A 157 15.23 -7.97 -18.21
CA ASP A 157 15.44 -6.64 -17.65
C ASP A 157 14.11 -5.90 -17.56
N LEU A 158 13.47 -5.96 -16.38
CA LEU A 158 12.19 -5.30 -16.14
C LEU A 158 12.33 -3.79 -15.93
N SER A 159 13.54 -3.27 -15.66
CA SER A 159 13.78 -1.83 -15.53
C SER A 159 13.42 -1.05 -16.80
N LEU A 160 13.39 -1.72 -17.95
CA LEU A 160 12.93 -1.14 -19.22
C LEU A 160 11.45 -0.69 -19.20
N HIS A 161 10.66 -1.16 -18.24
CA HIS A 161 9.27 -0.71 -18.05
C HIS A 161 9.14 0.52 -17.13
N ASN A 162 10.23 0.96 -16.48
CA ASN A 162 10.19 2.12 -15.59
C ASN A 162 9.74 3.44 -16.25
N PRO A 163 9.98 3.73 -17.53
CA PRO A 163 9.38 4.90 -18.17
C PRO A 163 7.85 4.88 -18.19
N ALA A 164 7.22 3.74 -18.45
CA ALA A 164 5.76 3.58 -18.37
C ALA A 164 5.29 3.69 -16.91
N LEU A 165 6.01 3.07 -15.98
CA LEU A 165 5.73 3.13 -14.55
C LEU A 165 5.85 4.57 -14.02
N ALA A 166 6.82 5.34 -14.48
CA ALA A 166 6.97 6.76 -14.16
C ALA A 166 5.75 7.59 -14.60
N ALA A 167 5.20 7.30 -15.78
CA ALA A 167 3.97 7.93 -16.24
C ALA A 167 2.77 7.60 -15.34
N HIS A 168 2.63 6.34 -14.89
CA HIS A 168 1.59 5.96 -13.92
C HIS A 168 1.82 6.62 -12.57
N ALA A 169 3.05 6.65 -12.06
CA ALA A 169 3.38 7.34 -10.82
C ALA A 169 3.04 8.84 -10.90
N GLN A 170 3.29 9.48 -12.05
CA GLN A 170 2.91 10.88 -12.27
C GLN A 170 1.39 11.06 -12.24
N VAL A 171 0.63 10.17 -12.88
CA VAL A 171 -0.85 10.19 -12.80
C VAL A 171 -1.32 10.09 -11.35
N ILE A 172 -0.74 9.19 -10.55
CA ILE A 172 -1.10 9.03 -9.13
C ILE A 172 -0.83 10.32 -8.34
N ARG A 173 0.32 10.98 -8.55
CA ARG A 173 0.65 12.28 -7.94
C ARG A 173 -0.35 13.36 -8.32
N ASP A 174 -0.72 13.42 -9.60
CA ASP A 174 -1.66 14.42 -10.10
C ASP A 174 -3.08 14.20 -9.54
N ILE A 175 -3.52 12.95 -9.41
CA ILE A 175 -4.77 12.60 -8.77
C ILE A 175 -4.73 12.97 -7.27
N ALA A 176 -3.66 12.62 -6.56
CA ALA A 176 -3.49 12.94 -5.14
C ALA A 176 -3.60 14.45 -4.92
N ARG A 177 -2.89 15.25 -5.74
CA ARG A 177 -2.91 16.71 -5.67
C ARG A 177 -4.30 17.26 -6.00
N ARG A 178 -4.93 16.79 -7.08
CA ARG A 178 -6.24 17.27 -7.55
C ARG A 178 -7.36 16.96 -6.55
N ARG A 179 -7.29 15.83 -5.87
CA ARG A 179 -8.29 15.37 -4.91
C ARG A 179 -7.95 15.67 -3.45
N ASP A 180 -6.83 16.33 -3.21
CA ASP A 180 -6.33 16.64 -1.87
C ASP A 180 -6.15 15.39 -0.97
N LEU A 181 -5.64 14.30 -1.55
CA LEU A 181 -5.41 13.04 -0.87
C LEU A 181 -3.94 12.90 -0.41
N PRO A 182 -3.68 12.32 0.76
CA PRO A 182 -2.34 11.93 1.16
C PRO A 182 -1.69 11.00 0.13
N LEU A 183 -0.39 11.16 -0.06
CA LEU A 183 0.40 10.39 -1.02
C LEU A 183 1.65 9.81 -0.33
N VAL A 184 1.94 8.56 -0.61
CA VAL A 184 3.25 7.94 -0.39
C VAL A 184 3.90 7.73 -1.75
N ASP A 185 5.00 8.41 -2.02
CA ASP A 185 5.69 8.35 -3.32
C ASP A 185 6.87 7.37 -3.28
N LEU A 186 6.57 6.08 -3.33
CA LEU A 186 7.60 5.05 -3.38
C LEU A 186 8.46 5.14 -4.63
N PHE A 187 7.85 5.46 -5.79
CA PHE A 187 8.58 5.51 -7.04
C PHE A 187 9.76 6.49 -6.98
N SER A 188 9.52 7.71 -6.54
CA SER A 188 10.57 8.72 -6.42
C SER A 188 11.56 8.40 -5.31
N GLU A 189 11.08 8.01 -4.14
CA GLU A 189 11.92 7.75 -2.96
C GLU A 189 12.86 6.55 -3.15
N LEU A 190 12.48 5.59 -3.99
CA LEU A 190 13.29 4.42 -4.32
C LEU A 190 14.13 4.62 -5.59
N GLY A 191 14.35 5.86 -6.00
CA GLY A 191 15.25 6.21 -7.12
C GLY A 191 14.61 6.25 -8.51
N GLY A 192 13.30 6.02 -8.62
CA GLY A 192 12.56 6.14 -9.87
C GLY A 192 13.11 5.23 -10.97
N ALA A 193 13.18 5.75 -12.19
CA ALA A 193 13.68 5.00 -13.36
C ALA A 193 15.19 4.68 -13.29
N ALA A 194 15.94 5.37 -12.44
CA ALA A 194 17.39 5.19 -12.26
C ALA A 194 17.73 4.27 -11.07
N HIS A 195 16.71 3.63 -10.44
CA HIS A 195 16.94 2.77 -9.29
C HIS A 195 17.95 1.67 -9.58
N GLN A 196 18.95 1.53 -8.73
CA GLN A 196 20.01 0.54 -8.87
C GLN A 196 20.32 -0.17 -7.56
N GLU A 197 20.36 0.56 -6.42
CA GLU A 197 20.74 0.04 -5.11
C GLU A 197 19.99 0.78 -3.97
N PRO A 198 19.70 0.13 -2.85
CA PRO A 198 19.87 -1.31 -2.63
C PRO A 198 18.84 -2.14 -3.42
N ARG A 199 19.24 -3.33 -3.90
CA ARG A 199 18.29 -4.24 -4.59
C ARG A 199 17.19 -4.66 -3.62
N LEU A 200 15.96 -4.49 -4.11
CA LEU A 200 14.74 -4.80 -3.36
C LEU A 200 14.10 -6.11 -3.82
N THR A 201 14.52 -6.62 -4.99
CA THR A 201 13.97 -7.81 -5.64
C THR A 201 15.08 -8.77 -6.05
N ASP A 202 14.76 -10.07 -6.18
CA ASP A 202 15.68 -11.04 -6.78
C ASP A 202 15.44 -11.17 -8.29
N ASN A 203 14.20 -10.99 -8.75
CA ASN A 203 13.76 -11.21 -10.12
C ASN A 203 13.39 -9.92 -10.89
N GLY A 204 13.63 -8.76 -10.30
CA GLY A 204 13.28 -7.47 -10.88
C GLY A 204 11.81 -7.05 -10.67
N LEU A 205 10.97 -7.95 -10.16
CA LEU A 205 9.54 -7.74 -9.96
C LEU A 205 9.11 -7.87 -8.49
N GLU A 206 9.30 -9.02 -7.89
CA GLU A 206 8.78 -9.30 -6.55
C GLU A 206 9.75 -8.85 -5.48
N LEU A 207 9.24 -8.08 -4.53
CA LEU A 207 10.02 -7.62 -3.39
C LEU A 207 10.43 -8.83 -2.53
N THR A 208 11.71 -8.90 -2.22
CA THR A 208 12.23 -9.81 -1.18
C THR A 208 11.72 -9.38 0.20
N SER A 209 11.86 -10.23 1.21
CA SER A 209 11.56 -9.83 2.59
C SER A 209 12.36 -8.59 3.02
N ARG A 210 13.64 -8.50 2.62
CA ARG A 210 14.47 -7.32 2.83
C ARG A 210 13.96 -6.11 2.06
N GLY A 211 13.51 -6.30 0.82
CA GLY A 211 12.86 -5.28 0.01
C GLY A 211 11.60 -4.74 0.68
N HIS A 212 10.74 -5.61 1.21
CA HIS A 212 9.56 -5.20 1.97
C HIS A 212 9.90 -4.41 3.23
N ALA A 213 10.96 -4.77 3.95
CA ALA A 213 11.43 -4.01 5.11
C ALA A 213 11.87 -2.60 4.70
N HIS A 214 12.61 -2.48 3.59
CA HIS A 214 13.05 -1.18 3.06
C HIS A 214 11.88 -0.32 2.61
N VAL A 215 10.94 -0.90 1.89
CA VAL A 215 9.68 -0.22 1.49
C VAL A 215 8.90 0.23 2.71
N ALA A 216 8.75 -0.61 3.73
CA ALA A 216 8.05 -0.26 4.98
C ALA A 216 8.71 0.92 5.70
N ALA A 217 10.05 0.97 5.76
CA ALA A 217 10.78 2.09 6.32
C ALA A 217 10.54 3.39 5.52
N THR A 218 10.45 3.28 4.19
CA THR A 218 10.13 4.41 3.31
C THR A 218 8.71 4.93 3.55
N PHE A 219 7.72 4.05 3.67
CA PHE A 219 6.37 4.42 4.09
C PHE A 219 6.38 5.17 5.43
N ALA A 220 7.07 4.62 6.42
CA ALA A 220 7.12 5.20 7.76
C ALA A 220 7.71 6.62 7.74
N ARG A 221 8.79 6.84 6.98
CA ARG A 221 9.40 8.18 6.84
C ARG A 221 8.42 9.17 6.23
N GLN A 222 7.79 8.81 5.10
CA GLN A 222 6.88 9.72 4.39
C GLN A 222 5.57 9.99 5.16
N LEU A 223 5.16 9.09 6.03
CA LEU A 223 3.97 9.23 6.85
C LEU A 223 4.26 9.84 8.25
N GLY A 224 5.49 10.34 8.47
CA GLY A 224 5.86 11.07 9.69
C GLY A 224 6.14 10.20 10.92
N PHE A 225 6.52 8.92 10.73
CA PHE A 225 6.94 8.03 11.83
C PHE A 225 8.21 7.23 11.51
N GLY A 226 9.14 7.87 10.81
CA GLY A 226 10.45 7.30 10.50
C GLY A 226 11.29 6.95 11.73
N ASP A 227 11.02 7.59 12.86
CA ASP A 227 11.60 7.26 14.17
C ASP A 227 11.28 5.83 14.61
N VAL A 228 10.07 5.35 14.36
CA VAL A 228 9.68 3.97 14.64
C VAL A 228 10.45 3.00 13.73
N ALA A 229 10.58 3.32 12.44
CA ALA A 229 11.33 2.49 11.50
C ALA A 229 12.84 2.45 11.85
N ALA A 230 13.42 3.57 12.29
CA ALA A 230 14.83 3.63 12.69
C ALA A 230 15.14 2.71 13.89
N ARG A 231 14.16 2.43 14.75
CA ARG A 231 14.31 1.50 15.89
C ARG A 231 14.41 0.04 15.46
N ALA A 232 14.05 -0.29 14.22
CA ALA A 232 14.11 -1.67 13.72
C ALA A 232 15.55 -2.20 13.63
N GLY A 233 16.52 -1.32 13.48
CA GLY A 233 17.93 -1.67 13.32
C GLY A 233 18.23 -2.28 11.96
N ASP A 234 19.24 -3.14 11.91
CA ASP A 234 19.66 -3.82 10.69
C ASP A 234 18.63 -4.85 10.22
N VAL A 235 18.59 -5.04 8.92
CA VAL A 235 17.71 -6.02 8.26
C VAL A 235 18.55 -7.16 7.72
N SER A 236 18.31 -8.38 8.18
CA SER A 236 18.97 -9.60 7.69
C SER A 236 18.57 -9.92 6.24
N ALA A 237 19.28 -10.88 5.63
CA ALA A 237 18.91 -11.38 4.31
C ALA A 237 17.48 -11.98 4.27
N SER A 238 17.02 -12.58 5.36
CA SER A 238 15.65 -13.10 5.51
C SER A 238 14.60 -12.00 5.79
N GLY A 239 15.01 -10.74 5.90
CA GLY A 239 14.15 -9.62 6.23
C GLY A 239 13.87 -9.44 7.72
N ALA A 240 14.48 -10.26 8.60
CA ALA A 240 14.32 -10.09 10.04
C ALA A 240 15.05 -8.84 10.53
N TRP A 241 14.41 -8.10 11.42
CA TRP A 241 15.02 -6.95 12.09
C TRP A 241 15.93 -7.36 13.24
N SER A 242 16.99 -6.60 13.47
CA SER A 242 17.89 -6.84 14.59
C SER A 242 17.28 -6.44 15.95
N ASN A 243 16.30 -5.57 15.97
CA ASN A 243 15.52 -5.26 17.16
C ASN A 243 14.54 -6.40 17.49
N SER A 244 14.81 -7.13 18.57
CA SER A 244 14.05 -8.31 18.97
C SER A 244 12.59 -8.03 19.28
N ASP A 245 12.26 -6.86 19.84
CA ASP A 245 10.91 -6.53 20.23
C ASP A 245 10.04 -6.24 19.00
N LEU A 246 10.58 -5.49 18.04
CA LEU A 246 9.93 -5.25 16.75
C LEU A 246 9.80 -6.53 15.93
N GLU A 247 10.80 -7.41 15.96
CA GLU A 247 10.77 -8.69 15.25
C GLU A 247 9.73 -9.64 15.88
N ASN A 248 9.61 -9.67 17.20
CA ASN A 248 8.57 -10.42 17.89
C ASN A 248 7.17 -9.90 17.51
N LEU A 249 6.97 -8.57 17.50
CA LEU A 249 5.71 -7.98 17.06
C LEU A 249 5.41 -8.33 15.58
N ARG A 250 6.44 -8.34 14.71
CA ARG A 250 6.30 -8.74 13.31
C ARG A 250 5.86 -10.20 13.18
N THR A 251 6.38 -11.07 14.00
CA THR A 251 5.97 -12.48 14.04
C THR A 251 4.49 -12.63 14.40
N LEU A 252 4.00 -11.86 15.37
CA LEU A 252 2.56 -11.82 15.71
C LEU A 252 1.73 -11.29 14.54
N ALA A 253 2.21 -10.25 13.84
CA ALA A 253 1.55 -9.71 12.65
C ALA A 253 1.48 -10.74 11.51
N LEU A 254 2.53 -11.53 11.30
CA LEU A 254 2.54 -12.62 10.31
C LEU A 254 1.49 -13.68 10.62
N GLU A 255 1.39 -14.12 11.87
CA GLU A 255 0.38 -15.10 12.28
C GLU A 255 -1.04 -14.54 12.13
N LYS A 256 -1.29 -13.30 12.56
CA LYS A 256 -2.56 -12.63 12.33
C LYS A 256 -2.89 -12.54 10.83
N ASN A 257 -1.91 -12.19 9.99
CA ASN A 257 -2.10 -12.10 8.54
C ASN A 257 -2.41 -13.46 7.91
N ARG A 258 -1.79 -14.54 8.39
CA ARG A 258 -2.09 -15.91 7.95
C ARG A 258 -3.53 -16.29 8.29
N LEU A 259 -3.96 -16.06 9.52
CA LEU A 259 -5.33 -16.33 9.96
C LEU A 259 -6.34 -15.49 9.19
N TRP A 260 -6.06 -14.20 9.03
CA TRP A 260 -6.89 -13.28 8.26
C TRP A 260 -7.03 -13.72 6.81
N PHE A 261 -5.93 -14.05 6.14
CA PHE A 261 -5.93 -14.51 4.75
C PHE A 261 -6.80 -15.77 4.58
N ASN A 262 -6.62 -16.76 5.45
CA ASN A 262 -7.41 -17.99 5.40
C ASN A 262 -8.91 -17.74 5.65
N TYR A 263 -9.26 -16.73 6.44
CA TYR A 263 -10.64 -16.36 6.71
C TYR A 263 -11.30 -15.66 5.54
N TRP A 264 -10.68 -14.59 5.03
CA TRP A 264 -11.35 -13.75 4.03
C TRP A 264 -11.21 -14.27 2.60
N ARG A 265 -10.14 -15.02 2.30
CA ARG A 265 -9.84 -15.62 0.99
C ARG A 265 -9.55 -17.12 1.14
N PRO A 266 -10.53 -17.91 1.56
CA PRO A 266 -10.33 -19.34 1.78
C PRO A 266 -10.08 -20.09 0.47
N GLN A 267 -9.14 -21.05 0.50
CA GLN A 267 -8.78 -21.85 -0.69
C GLN A 267 -9.94 -22.70 -1.24
N ASN A 268 -10.89 -23.06 -0.36
CA ASN A 268 -12.06 -23.88 -0.71
C ASN A 268 -13.31 -23.02 -0.98
N TRP A 269 -13.14 -21.83 -1.50
CA TRP A 269 -14.24 -20.88 -1.77
C TRP A 269 -15.38 -21.51 -2.59
N ALA A 270 -15.09 -22.42 -3.54
CA ALA A 270 -16.08 -23.12 -4.33
C ALA A 270 -17.18 -23.76 -3.47
N PHE A 271 -16.83 -24.29 -2.29
CA PHE A 271 -17.77 -24.91 -1.32
C PHE A 271 -18.38 -23.90 -0.32
N LEU A 272 -17.79 -22.72 -0.19
CA LEU A 272 -18.28 -21.71 0.75
C LEU A 272 -19.29 -20.75 0.12
N GLY A 273 -18.99 -20.21 -1.04
CA GLY A 273 -19.78 -19.21 -1.74
C GLY A 273 -19.77 -19.37 -3.25
N GLY A 274 -18.98 -20.29 -3.79
CA GLY A 274 -18.85 -20.56 -5.22
C GLY A 274 -19.89 -21.52 -5.78
N ASP A 275 -19.52 -22.25 -6.82
CA ASP A 275 -20.40 -23.09 -7.61
C ASP A 275 -20.65 -24.50 -7.02
N ARG A 276 -19.96 -24.86 -5.94
CA ARG A 276 -20.06 -26.19 -5.30
C ARG A 276 -20.81 -26.20 -3.97
N ILE A 277 -21.54 -25.15 -3.66
CA ILE A 277 -22.26 -25.00 -2.39
C ILE A 277 -23.39 -26.02 -2.20
N SER A 278 -23.90 -26.61 -3.27
CA SER A 278 -24.97 -27.62 -3.25
C SER A 278 -24.45 -29.06 -3.17
N GLN A 279 -23.13 -29.27 -3.29
CA GLN A 279 -22.57 -30.62 -3.28
C GLN A 279 -22.66 -31.25 -1.88
N PRO A 280 -22.84 -32.58 -1.78
CA PRO A 280 -22.93 -33.30 -0.49
C PRO A 280 -21.73 -33.04 0.43
N SER A 281 -20.52 -32.90 -0.14
CA SER A 281 -19.30 -32.59 0.61
C SER A 281 -19.29 -31.22 1.30
N SER A 282 -20.21 -30.31 0.95
CA SER A 282 -20.40 -29.02 1.61
C SER A 282 -21.42 -29.09 2.75
N ARG A 283 -21.97 -30.27 3.04
CA ARG A 283 -23.03 -30.49 4.03
C ARG A 283 -22.55 -31.35 5.19
N ASP A 284 -23.20 -31.19 6.33
CA ASP A 284 -23.01 -32.11 7.46
C ASP A 284 -23.54 -33.50 7.07
N HIS A 285 -22.77 -34.57 7.30
CA HIS A 285 -23.17 -35.92 6.99
C HIS A 285 -24.32 -36.43 7.87
N ARG A 286 -24.55 -35.79 9.04
CA ARG A 286 -25.63 -36.10 9.95
C ARG A 286 -26.93 -35.36 9.64
N ASP A 287 -26.79 -34.14 9.09
CA ASP A 287 -27.91 -33.33 8.65
C ASP A 287 -27.55 -32.61 7.34
N PRO A 288 -27.98 -33.11 6.20
CA PRO A 288 -27.69 -32.51 4.89
C PRO A 288 -28.23 -31.08 4.69
N LYS A 289 -29.10 -30.59 5.62
CA LYS A 289 -29.56 -29.19 5.59
C LYS A 289 -28.52 -28.23 6.16
N VAL A 290 -27.61 -28.72 6.97
CA VAL A 290 -26.57 -27.92 7.64
C VAL A 290 -25.34 -27.79 6.73
N ARG A 291 -24.92 -26.56 6.51
CA ARG A 291 -23.64 -26.21 5.87
C ARG A 291 -22.61 -25.96 6.97
N TRP A 292 -21.66 -26.85 7.13
CA TRP A 292 -20.71 -26.76 8.24
C TRP A 292 -19.49 -25.86 7.93
N PHE A 293 -19.04 -25.76 6.69
CA PHE A 293 -17.90 -24.88 6.32
C PHE A 293 -18.07 -23.43 6.73
N PRO A 294 -19.21 -22.74 6.51
CA PRO A 294 -19.38 -21.37 6.97
C PRO A 294 -19.18 -21.22 8.48
N ALA A 295 -19.71 -22.14 9.28
CA ALA A 295 -19.55 -22.11 10.73
C ALA A 295 -18.09 -22.37 11.17
N GLU A 296 -17.35 -23.18 10.44
CA GLU A 296 -15.91 -23.38 10.68
C GLU A 296 -15.10 -22.12 10.35
N MET A 297 -15.44 -21.43 9.26
CA MET A 297 -14.77 -20.19 8.92
C MET A 297 -14.92 -19.12 10.00
N GLU A 298 -16.08 -19.03 10.64
CA GLU A 298 -16.30 -18.09 11.75
C GLU A 298 -15.41 -18.37 12.97
N ARG A 299 -14.85 -19.56 13.11
CA ARG A 299 -13.87 -19.87 14.18
C ARG A 299 -12.53 -19.15 14.01
N TYR A 300 -12.22 -18.63 12.83
CA TYR A 300 -11.05 -17.77 12.62
C TYR A 300 -11.18 -16.42 13.34
N VAL A 301 -12.39 -15.89 13.46
CA VAL A 301 -12.63 -14.55 14.03
C VAL A 301 -12.05 -14.42 15.45
N PRO A 302 -12.35 -15.29 16.43
CA PRO A 302 -11.74 -15.19 17.75
C PRO A 302 -10.23 -15.41 17.73
N LEU A 303 -9.69 -16.25 16.84
CA LEU A 303 -8.24 -16.44 16.72
C LEU A 303 -7.54 -15.17 16.22
N ILE A 304 -8.13 -14.48 15.23
CA ILE A 304 -7.63 -13.20 14.74
C ILE A 304 -7.66 -12.16 15.87
N GLN A 305 -8.75 -12.10 16.62
CA GLN A 305 -8.90 -11.15 17.74
C GLN A 305 -7.84 -11.39 18.84
N VAL A 306 -7.54 -12.64 19.16
CA VAL A 306 -6.46 -12.98 20.11
C VAL A 306 -5.13 -12.45 19.61
N GLN A 307 -4.79 -12.67 18.34
CA GLN A 307 -3.55 -12.15 17.77
C GLN A 307 -3.50 -10.61 17.77
N GLU A 308 -4.61 -9.94 17.46
CA GLU A 308 -4.69 -8.48 17.53
C GLU A 308 -4.43 -7.94 18.95
N VAL A 309 -4.96 -8.60 19.98
CA VAL A 309 -4.71 -8.25 21.39
C VAL A 309 -3.24 -8.44 21.76
N GLU A 310 -2.63 -9.55 21.34
CA GLU A 310 -1.21 -9.80 21.59
C GLU A 310 -0.32 -8.77 20.86
N MET A 311 -0.64 -8.43 19.61
CA MET A 311 0.03 -7.37 18.88
C MET A 311 -0.08 -6.01 19.59
N GLU A 312 -1.24 -5.66 20.10
CA GLU A 312 -1.45 -4.40 20.83
C GLU A 312 -0.62 -4.34 22.11
N ARG A 313 -0.55 -5.45 22.88
CA ARG A 313 0.29 -5.57 24.08
C ARG A 313 1.78 -5.41 23.76
N ALA A 314 2.27 -6.12 22.74
CA ALA A 314 3.65 -6.03 22.30
C ALA A 314 3.99 -4.61 21.81
N ALA A 315 3.13 -4.00 20.99
CA ALA A 315 3.31 -2.64 20.53
C ALA A 315 3.30 -1.60 21.69
N ALA A 316 2.46 -1.82 22.71
CA ALA A 316 2.43 -0.97 23.91
C ALA A 316 3.74 -1.07 24.69
N ALA A 317 4.30 -2.27 24.86
CA ALA A 317 5.59 -2.48 25.53
C ALA A 317 6.73 -1.74 24.79
N ILE A 318 6.75 -1.83 23.45
CA ILE A 318 7.74 -1.13 22.62
C ILE A 318 7.62 0.41 22.78
N ARG A 319 6.41 0.96 22.89
CA ARG A 319 6.22 2.40 23.13
C ARG A 319 6.66 2.82 24.53
N GLY A 320 6.42 2.00 25.53
CA GLY A 320 6.76 2.29 26.94
C GLY A 320 8.24 2.16 27.26
N GLY A 321 8.96 1.27 26.59
CA GLY A 321 10.39 1.03 26.80
C GLY A 321 11.34 2.06 26.17
N GLY A 322 10.80 3.08 25.48
CA GLY A 322 11.56 4.16 24.86
C GLY A 322 11.76 5.40 25.75
N LYS A 323 11.59 5.27 27.09
CA LYS A 323 11.85 6.35 28.07
C LYS A 323 13.22 6.24 28.66
#